data_fe87221981e01b92796f4d964a7aa910
#
_entry.id   fe87221981e01b92796f4d964a7aa910
#
_cell.length_a   1.000
_cell.length_b   1.000
_cell.length_c   1.000
_cell.angle_alpha   90.00
_cell.angle_beta   90.00
_cell.angle_gamma   90.00
#
_symmetry.space_group_name_H-M   'P 1'
#
loop_
_entity.id
_entity.type
_entity.pdbx_description
1 polymer ?
#
loop_
_entity_poly.entity_id
_entity_poly.type
_entity_poly.pdbx_seq_one_letter_code
_entity_poly.pdbx_strand_id
1 'polypeptide(L)'
;MAYNWDYLDKKAYNNKVGDYKFRREFNFIIENGVDKYQNILDIAGGSGRFAIPLCQYSNNINVLDVNRDALQLITDRNDRIKTILADFNTIQIKDSFSLIICIEALGSFQDWEKFFNQVYGLLQEDGRFIFTYTNPSSWRFFLRKIKHWKNGFHHYNEMELDEFMLLLSNCNFKIDKMEGMNWIPLSLASNSIFVSFFENVEKLFILKNWFSQSPWILFSVKKDSVN
;
A
#
# COMPACT_ATOMS: atom_id res chain seq x y z
N MET A 1 22.43 -9.43 13.17
CA MET A 1 22.51 -8.60 11.94
C MET A 1 21.53 -7.44 12.11
N ALA A 2 21.97 -6.21 11.82
CA ALA A 2 21.04 -5.06 11.80
C ALA A 2 19.99 -5.26 10.71
N TYR A 3 18.75 -4.86 10.98
CA TYR A 3 17.67 -4.94 9.99
C TYR A 3 17.96 -3.94 8.86
N ASN A 4 17.86 -4.37 7.60
CA ASN A 4 18.01 -3.47 6.46
C ASN A 4 16.70 -2.71 6.23
N TRP A 5 16.71 -1.41 6.49
CA TRP A 5 15.57 -0.50 6.30
C TRP A 5 15.50 0.08 4.89
N ASP A 6 16.51 -0.18 4.06
CA ASP A 6 16.52 0.28 2.68
C ASP A 6 15.61 -0.59 1.81
N TYR A 7 14.38 -0.18 1.63
CA TYR A 7 13.42 -0.91 0.81
C TYR A 7 13.74 -0.88 -0.70
N LEU A 8 14.59 0.03 -1.16
CA LEU A 8 15.06 0.07 -2.55
C LEU A 8 16.15 -0.97 -2.82
N ASP A 9 16.95 -1.31 -1.80
CA ASP A 9 18.04 -2.29 -1.90
C ASP A 9 17.77 -3.62 -1.18
N LYS A 10 16.67 -3.70 -0.45
CA LYS A 10 16.31 -4.89 0.30
C LYS A 10 16.01 -6.07 -0.61
N LYS A 11 16.65 -7.22 -0.39
CA LYS A 11 16.47 -8.44 -1.20
C LYS A 11 15.00 -8.85 -1.40
N ALA A 12 14.11 -8.53 -0.47
CA ALA A 12 12.69 -8.83 -0.58
C ALA A 12 11.98 -7.98 -1.67
N TYR A 13 12.56 -6.85 -2.06
CA TYR A 13 11.99 -5.92 -3.05
C TYR A 13 12.88 -5.76 -4.28
N ASN A 14 14.21 -5.82 -4.13
CA ASN A 14 15.15 -5.76 -5.24
C ASN A 14 15.28 -7.14 -5.93
N ASN A 15 14.25 -7.54 -6.64
CA ASN A 15 14.15 -8.79 -7.38
C ASN A 15 12.97 -8.73 -8.37
N LYS A 16 12.87 -9.69 -9.31
CA LYS A 16 11.85 -9.66 -10.37
C LYS A 16 10.40 -9.66 -9.87
N VAL A 17 10.10 -10.36 -8.76
CA VAL A 17 8.75 -10.31 -8.15
C VAL A 17 8.53 -8.95 -7.47
N GLY A 18 9.55 -8.40 -6.82
CA GLY A 18 9.51 -7.04 -6.25
C GLY A 18 9.26 -5.97 -7.30
N ASP A 19 9.95 -6.06 -8.45
CA ASP A 19 9.75 -5.16 -9.59
C ASP A 19 8.34 -5.28 -10.18
N TYR A 20 7.82 -6.51 -10.33
CA TYR A 20 6.44 -6.74 -10.76
C TYR A 20 5.44 -6.07 -9.81
N LYS A 21 5.59 -6.29 -8.50
CA LYS A 21 4.73 -5.67 -7.49
C LYS A 21 4.80 -4.15 -7.56
N PHE A 22 6.02 -3.60 -7.54
CA PHE A 22 6.24 -2.16 -7.63
C PHE A 22 5.56 -1.56 -8.86
N ARG A 23 5.74 -2.14 -10.05
CA ARG A 23 5.09 -1.65 -11.27
C ARG A 23 3.56 -1.67 -11.16
N ARG A 24 2.98 -2.72 -10.58
CA ARG A 24 1.52 -2.83 -10.40
C ARG A 24 1.00 -1.74 -9.46
N GLU A 25 1.63 -1.60 -8.30
CA GLU A 25 1.27 -0.62 -7.29
C GLU A 25 1.47 0.81 -7.79
N PHE A 26 2.62 1.09 -8.37
CA PHE A 26 2.97 2.41 -8.87
C PHE A 26 2.07 2.84 -10.03
N ASN A 27 1.83 1.95 -11.01
CA ASN A 27 0.91 2.25 -12.11
C ASN A 27 -0.51 2.53 -11.60
N PHE A 28 -0.98 1.76 -10.62
CA PHE A 28 -2.30 2.01 -10.03
C PHE A 28 -2.37 3.39 -9.37
N ILE A 29 -1.32 3.82 -8.67
CA ILE A 29 -1.23 5.17 -8.08
C ILE A 29 -1.28 6.23 -9.18
N ILE A 30 -0.49 6.08 -10.26
CA ILE A 30 -0.42 7.03 -11.36
C ILE A 30 -1.76 7.10 -12.12
N GLU A 31 -2.33 5.95 -12.49
CA GLU A 31 -3.59 5.86 -13.25
C GLU A 31 -4.80 6.45 -12.50
N ASN A 32 -4.73 6.53 -11.17
CA ASN A 32 -5.78 7.16 -10.36
C ASN A 32 -5.59 8.67 -10.15
N GLY A 33 -4.70 9.31 -10.92
CA GLY A 33 -4.71 10.74 -11.12
C GLY A 33 -3.66 11.53 -10.36
N VAL A 34 -2.43 11.02 -10.29
CA VAL A 34 -1.31 11.73 -9.63
C VAL A 34 -1.07 13.12 -10.24
N ASP A 35 -1.31 13.30 -11.54
CA ASP A 35 -1.19 14.58 -12.23
C ASP A 35 -2.14 15.67 -11.69
N LYS A 36 -3.21 15.28 -11.02
CA LYS A 36 -4.19 16.18 -10.39
C LYS A 36 -3.86 16.49 -8.93
N TYR A 37 -2.94 15.74 -8.32
CA TYR A 37 -2.68 15.79 -6.89
C TYR A 37 -1.32 16.43 -6.60
N GLN A 38 -1.35 17.55 -5.87
CA GLN A 38 -0.16 18.37 -5.62
C GLN A 38 0.36 18.22 -4.19
N ASN A 39 -0.44 17.71 -3.25
CA ASN A 39 -0.05 17.49 -1.87
C ASN A 39 -0.25 16.03 -1.51
N ILE A 40 0.86 15.30 -1.38
CA ILE A 40 0.87 13.84 -1.19
C ILE A 40 1.37 13.50 0.20
N LEU A 41 0.68 12.57 0.88
CA LEU A 41 1.14 11.93 2.10
C LEU A 41 1.33 10.42 1.87
N ASP A 42 2.54 9.93 2.12
CA ASP A 42 2.86 8.50 2.13
C ASP A 42 2.95 8.03 3.59
N ILE A 43 1.91 7.29 4.04
CA ILE A 43 1.81 6.78 5.41
C ILE A 43 2.56 5.46 5.50
N ALA A 44 3.49 5.35 6.47
CA ALA A 44 4.42 4.24 6.63
C ALA A 44 5.27 4.02 5.36
N GLY A 45 5.70 5.13 4.74
CA GLY A 45 6.40 5.12 3.45
C GLY A 45 7.86 4.63 3.52
N GLY A 46 8.37 4.31 4.72
CA GLY A 46 9.69 3.72 4.94
C GLY A 46 10.81 4.55 4.34
N SER A 47 11.63 3.94 3.48
CA SER A 47 12.74 4.60 2.78
C SER A 47 12.36 5.26 1.45
N GLY A 48 11.06 5.53 1.23
CA GLY A 48 10.57 6.30 0.10
C GLY A 48 10.42 5.51 -1.21
N ARG A 49 10.12 4.22 -1.12
CA ARG A 49 9.94 3.34 -2.30
C ARG A 49 8.97 3.92 -3.33
N PHE A 50 7.89 4.57 -2.89
CA PHE A 50 6.91 5.25 -3.74
C PHE A 50 7.15 6.76 -3.77
N ALA A 51 7.48 7.38 -2.65
CA ALA A 51 7.65 8.82 -2.56
C ALA A 51 8.75 9.35 -3.48
N ILE A 52 9.90 8.66 -3.60
CA ILE A 52 11.01 9.10 -4.45
C ILE A 52 10.59 9.15 -5.93
N PRO A 53 10.04 8.09 -6.56
CA PRO A 53 9.60 8.17 -7.95
C PRO A 53 8.41 9.12 -8.15
N LEU A 54 7.55 9.33 -7.15
CA LEU A 54 6.45 10.30 -7.21
C LEU A 54 6.91 11.75 -7.31
N CYS A 55 8.18 12.07 -6.98
CA CYS A 55 8.75 13.40 -7.20
C CYS A 55 8.80 13.85 -8.66
N GLN A 56 8.58 12.94 -9.61
CA GLN A 56 8.42 13.30 -11.03
C GLN A 56 7.06 13.93 -11.33
N TYR A 57 6.07 13.74 -10.45
CA TYR A 57 4.68 14.16 -10.62
C TYR A 57 4.25 15.24 -9.63
N SER A 58 4.90 15.34 -8.46
CA SER A 58 4.58 16.34 -7.45
C SER A 58 5.84 16.86 -6.77
N ASN A 59 5.83 18.16 -6.42
CA ASN A 59 6.89 18.80 -5.63
C ASN A 59 6.55 18.88 -4.13
N ASN A 60 5.37 18.43 -3.71
CA ASN A 60 4.96 18.49 -2.31
C ASN A 60 4.59 17.08 -1.82
N ILE A 61 5.61 16.34 -1.43
CA ILE A 61 5.48 14.96 -0.94
C ILE A 61 5.95 14.92 0.51
N ASN A 62 5.11 14.34 1.36
CA ASN A 62 5.39 14.11 2.76
C ASN A 62 5.42 12.60 3.01
N VAL A 63 6.44 12.10 3.69
CA VAL A 63 6.55 10.70 4.10
C VAL A 63 6.52 10.62 5.61
N LEU A 64 5.57 9.89 6.13
CA LEU A 64 5.43 9.62 7.56
C LEU A 64 5.82 8.18 7.85
N ASP A 65 6.74 8.00 8.79
CA ASP A 65 7.13 6.68 9.29
C ASP A 65 7.60 6.77 10.74
N VAL A 66 7.53 5.67 11.48
CA VAL A 66 8.05 5.55 12.85
C VAL A 66 9.56 5.29 12.87
N ASN A 67 10.14 4.90 11.75
CA ASN A 67 11.52 4.49 11.64
C ASN A 67 12.43 5.62 11.16
N ARG A 68 13.26 6.14 12.06
CA ARG A 68 14.21 7.23 11.78
C ARG A 68 15.22 6.86 10.70
N ASP A 69 15.76 5.64 10.73
CA ASP A 69 16.83 5.22 9.80
C ASP A 69 16.27 5.12 8.36
N ALA A 70 15.02 4.66 8.22
CA ALA A 70 14.35 4.61 6.93
C ALA A 70 14.12 6.02 6.37
N LEU A 71 13.64 6.96 7.19
CA LEU A 71 13.42 8.35 6.79
C LEU A 71 14.73 9.07 6.44
N GLN A 72 15.83 8.78 7.14
CA GLN A 72 17.15 9.32 6.83
C GLN A 72 17.60 8.96 5.41
N LEU A 73 17.33 7.72 4.97
CA LEU A 73 17.64 7.29 3.59
C LEU A 73 16.90 8.11 2.53
N ILE A 74 15.70 8.62 2.84
CA ILE A 74 15.00 9.54 1.93
C ILE A 74 15.74 10.87 1.84
N THR A 75 16.06 11.47 2.98
CA THR A 75 16.74 12.76 3.06
C THR A 75 18.07 12.71 2.33
N ASP A 76 18.82 11.62 2.46
CA ASP A 76 20.12 11.43 1.80
C ASP A 76 19.98 11.31 0.26
N ARG A 77 18.82 10.87 -0.24
CA ARG A 77 18.56 10.66 -1.67
C ARG A 77 17.82 11.80 -2.34
N ASN A 78 16.95 12.47 -1.62
CA ASN A 78 16.09 13.52 -2.18
C ASN A 78 15.62 14.49 -1.10
N ASP A 79 16.19 15.67 -1.08
CA ASP A 79 15.91 16.75 -0.12
C ASP A 79 14.56 17.46 -0.35
N ARG A 80 13.89 17.21 -1.48
CA ARG A 80 12.55 17.77 -1.77
C ARG A 80 11.43 17.08 -1.03
N ILE A 81 11.68 15.86 -0.52
CA ILE A 81 10.67 15.10 0.22
C ILE A 81 10.72 15.51 1.70
N LYS A 82 9.57 15.91 2.24
CA LYS A 82 9.43 16.18 3.67
C LYS A 82 9.25 14.87 4.43
N THR A 83 10.07 14.62 5.44
CA THR A 83 9.96 13.45 6.30
C THR A 83 9.34 13.80 7.65
N ILE A 84 8.42 12.97 8.15
CA ILE A 84 7.72 13.13 9.40
C ILE A 84 7.98 11.88 10.25
N LEU A 85 8.83 12.01 11.27
CA LEU A 85 9.10 10.92 12.22
C LEU A 85 8.02 10.89 13.29
N ALA A 86 7.02 10.04 13.13
CA ALA A 86 5.92 9.93 14.07
C ALA A 86 5.14 8.61 13.92
N ASP A 87 4.39 8.24 14.95
CA ASP A 87 3.36 7.21 14.87
C ASP A 87 2.06 7.84 14.38
N PHE A 88 1.56 7.35 13.23
CA PHE A 88 0.32 7.83 12.63
C PHE A 88 -0.88 7.71 13.59
N ASN A 89 -0.93 6.70 14.46
CA ASN A 89 -2.03 6.53 15.41
C ASN A 89 -2.14 7.64 16.47
N THR A 90 -1.07 8.42 16.68
CA THR A 90 -0.98 9.40 17.77
C THR A 90 -0.70 10.83 17.32
N ILE A 91 -0.16 10.99 16.10
CA ILE A 91 0.17 12.32 15.58
C ILE A 91 -1.09 13.12 15.22
N GLN A 92 -1.01 14.42 15.45
CA GLN A 92 -1.97 15.39 14.93
C GLN A 92 -1.34 16.15 13.76
N ILE A 93 -1.86 15.93 12.56
CA ILE A 93 -1.44 16.64 11.35
C ILE A 93 -2.51 17.69 11.07
N LYS A 94 -2.08 18.95 10.81
CA LYS A 94 -3.00 20.06 10.50
C LYS A 94 -3.20 20.24 8.99
N ASP A 95 -2.29 19.71 8.19
CA ASP A 95 -2.36 19.81 6.73
C ASP A 95 -3.42 18.87 6.18
N SER A 96 -3.97 19.19 5.02
CA SER A 96 -4.83 18.31 4.24
C SER A 96 -4.15 17.91 2.93
N PHE A 97 -4.47 16.72 2.45
CA PHE A 97 -3.79 16.10 1.33
C PHE A 97 -4.76 15.78 0.20
N SER A 98 -4.33 16.04 -1.04
CA SER A 98 -5.08 15.66 -2.22
C SER A 98 -4.90 14.17 -2.58
N LEU A 99 -3.76 13.58 -2.21
CA LEU A 99 -3.50 12.16 -2.31
C LEU A 99 -2.85 11.65 -1.03
N ILE A 100 -3.43 10.60 -0.46
CA ILE A 100 -2.81 9.82 0.62
C ILE A 100 -2.55 8.42 0.09
N ILE A 101 -1.39 7.87 0.37
CA ILE A 101 -1.06 6.47 0.05
C ILE A 101 -0.63 5.72 1.30
N CYS A 102 -0.96 4.40 1.37
CA CYS A 102 -0.51 3.48 2.40
C CYS A 102 -0.31 2.10 1.77
N ILE A 103 0.87 1.87 1.19
CA ILE A 103 1.15 0.68 0.38
C ILE A 103 1.90 -0.37 1.19
N GLU A 104 1.37 -1.59 1.21
CA GLU A 104 1.90 -2.76 1.94
C GLU A 104 2.01 -2.56 3.47
N ALA A 105 1.36 -1.55 4.04
CA ALA A 105 1.54 -1.17 5.44
C ALA A 105 0.26 -1.23 6.28
N LEU A 106 -0.93 -1.36 5.69
CA LEU A 106 -2.22 -1.35 6.41
C LEU A 106 -2.28 -2.38 7.55
N GLY A 107 -1.68 -3.56 7.36
CA GLY A 107 -1.59 -4.60 8.40
C GLY A 107 -0.77 -4.22 9.64
N SER A 108 -0.06 -3.10 9.64
CA SER A 108 0.69 -2.60 10.81
C SER A 108 -0.20 -1.81 11.78
N PHE A 109 -1.41 -1.43 11.36
CA PHE A 109 -2.35 -0.68 12.17
C PHE A 109 -3.36 -1.65 12.82
N GLN A 110 -3.51 -1.56 14.15
CA GLN A 110 -4.37 -2.47 14.90
C GLN A 110 -5.85 -2.09 14.81
N ASP A 111 -6.14 -0.80 14.86
CA ASP A 111 -7.47 -0.23 14.81
C ASP A 111 -7.71 0.45 13.45
N TRP A 112 -8.31 -0.30 12.53
CA TRP A 112 -8.55 0.20 11.19
C TRP A 112 -9.65 1.26 11.12
N GLU A 113 -10.65 1.19 11.98
CA GLU A 113 -11.69 2.23 12.04
C GLU A 113 -11.10 3.58 12.42
N LYS A 114 -10.29 3.61 13.50
CA LYS A 114 -9.56 4.81 13.91
C LYS A 114 -8.63 5.30 12.81
N PHE A 115 -7.88 4.38 12.17
CA PHE A 115 -6.98 4.69 11.06
C PHE A 115 -7.72 5.36 9.90
N PHE A 116 -8.82 4.77 9.42
CA PHE A 116 -9.59 5.31 8.30
C PHE A 116 -10.26 6.65 8.65
N ASN A 117 -10.80 6.80 9.85
CA ASN A 117 -11.36 8.08 10.31
C ASN A 117 -10.29 9.20 10.36
N GLN A 118 -9.08 8.88 10.78
CA GLN A 118 -7.97 9.83 10.75
C GLN A 118 -7.56 10.19 9.32
N VAL A 119 -7.45 9.22 8.42
CA VAL A 119 -7.19 9.46 6.99
C VAL A 119 -8.29 10.32 6.38
N TYR A 120 -9.57 10.04 6.70
CA TYR A 120 -10.70 10.83 6.23
C TYR A 120 -10.57 12.31 6.62
N GLY A 121 -10.18 12.58 7.87
CA GLY A 121 -9.96 13.96 8.34
C GLY A 121 -8.81 14.70 7.65
N LEU A 122 -7.80 13.97 7.15
CA LEU A 122 -6.65 14.53 6.45
C LEU A 122 -6.87 14.67 4.94
N LEU A 123 -7.84 13.97 4.39
CA LEU A 123 -8.11 13.98 2.95
C LEU A 123 -8.89 15.24 2.55
N GLN A 124 -8.49 15.91 1.48
CA GLN A 124 -9.27 16.98 0.85
C GLN A 124 -10.58 16.41 0.27
N GLU A 125 -11.59 17.27 0.00
CA GLU A 125 -12.90 16.82 -0.46
C GLU A 125 -12.82 16.01 -1.77
N ASP A 126 -12.03 16.48 -2.73
CA ASP A 126 -11.80 15.76 -4.00
C ASP A 126 -10.57 14.83 -3.94
N GLY A 127 -10.01 14.64 -2.75
CA GLY A 127 -8.81 13.84 -2.56
C GLY A 127 -9.05 12.36 -2.71
N ARG A 128 -7.94 11.62 -2.88
CA ARG A 128 -7.96 10.16 -2.97
C ARG A 128 -7.07 9.52 -1.93
N PHE A 129 -7.53 8.41 -1.40
CA PHE A 129 -6.71 7.52 -0.58
C PHE A 129 -6.50 6.20 -1.32
N ILE A 130 -5.22 5.82 -1.52
CA ILE A 130 -4.83 4.59 -2.21
C ILE A 130 -4.03 3.71 -1.25
N PHE A 131 -4.43 2.45 -1.13
CA PHE A 131 -3.78 1.52 -0.21
C PHE A 131 -3.85 0.08 -0.69
N THR A 132 -3.04 -0.78 -0.06
CA THR A 132 -3.01 -2.22 -0.29
C THR A 132 -3.70 -2.95 0.86
N TYR A 133 -4.70 -3.77 0.54
CA TYR A 133 -5.34 -4.70 1.47
C TYR A 133 -4.84 -6.12 1.22
N THR A 134 -4.49 -6.84 2.28
CA THR A 134 -4.14 -8.26 2.23
C THR A 134 -5.40 -9.09 2.45
N ASN A 135 -5.75 -9.91 1.47
CA ASN A 135 -6.99 -10.71 1.51
C ASN A 135 -6.75 -12.03 2.26
N PRO A 136 -7.36 -12.24 3.44
CA PRO A 136 -7.21 -13.47 4.22
C PRO A 136 -7.89 -14.69 3.59
N SER A 137 -8.86 -14.49 2.69
CA SER A 137 -9.56 -15.56 1.98
C SER A 137 -8.84 -16.04 0.71
N SER A 138 -7.71 -15.41 0.35
CA SER A 138 -6.99 -15.73 -0.88
C SER A 138 -6.32 -17.12 -0.81
N TRP A 139 -6.17 -17.73 -1.99
CA TRP A 139 -5.44 -19.00 -2.14
C TRP A 139 -4.02 -18.95 -1.54
N ARG A 140 -3.33 -17.82 -1.66
CA ARG A 140 -1.96 -17.64 -1.16
C ARG A 140 -1.92 -17.59 0.36
N PHE A 141 -2.92 -16.98 0.97
CA PHE A 141 -3.05 -16.92 2.41
C PHE A 141 -3.37 -18.30 2.99
N PHE A 142 -4.23 -19.06 2.34
CA PHE A 142 -4.52 -20.45 2.68
C PHE A 142 -3.27 -21.33 2.67
N LEU A 143 -2.44 -21.26 1.60
CA LEU A 143 -1.18 -22.00 1.53
C LEU A 143 -0.20 -21.56 2.65
N ARG A 144 -0.21 -20.29 3.02
CA ARG A 144 0.62 -19.77 4.11
C ARG A 144 0.15 -20.29 5.45
N LYS A 145 -1.15 -20.38 5.73
CA LYS A 145 -1.71 -21.00 6.95
C LYS A 145 -1.26 -22.46 7.07
N ILE A 146 -1.32 -23.23 6.01
CA ILE A 146 -0.86 -24.64 6.01
C ILE A 146 0.64 -24.73 6.35
N LYS A 147 1.46 -23.92 5.69
CA LYS A 147 2.92 -23.92 5.87
C LYS A 147 3.35 -23.55 7.30
N HIS A 148 2.62 -22.66 7.95
CA HIS A 148 2.94 -22.11 9.26
C HIS A 148 2.07 -22.68 10.40
N TRP A 149 1.27 -23.73 10.15
CA TRP A 149 0.43 -24.39 11.14
C TRP A 149 1.12 -24.70 12.47
N LYS A 150 2.41 -25.07 12.41
CA LYS A 150 3.19 -25.44 13.60
C LYS A 150 3.79 -24.25 14.35
N ASN A 151 3.89 -23.07 13.76
CA ASN A 151 4.70 -21.96 14.28
C ASN A 151 3.87 -20.78 14.82
N GLY A 152 2.54 -20.94 14.94
CA GLY A 152 1.67 -19.86 15.42
C GLY A 152 1.76 -18.64 14.52
N PHE A 153 0.96 -18.60 13.49
CA PHE A 153 0.94 -17.48 12.55
C PHE A 153 0.02 -16.38 13.10
N HIS A 154 0.59 -15.28 13.58
CA HIS A 154 -0.19 -14.11 14.00
C HIS A 154 -0.25 -13.10 12.86
N HIS A 155 -1.43 -12.88 12.30
CA HIS A 155 -1.75 -11.68 11.55
C HIS A 155 -2.49 -10.70 12.48
N TYR A 156 -2.08 -9.46 12.41
CA TYR A 156 -2.86 -8.37 12.93
C TYR A 156 -4.00 -8.12 11.91
N ASN A 157 -5.25 -8.14 12.39
CA ASN A 157 -6.46 -7.86 11.58
C ASN A 157 -6.66 -8.77 10.34
N GLU A 158 -7.27 -9.93 10.56
CA GLU A 158 -7.83 -10.77 9.50
C GLU A 158 -9.32 -10.41 9.34
N MET A 159 -9.64 -9.41 8.55
CA MET A 159 -11.00 -9.04 8.20
C MET A 159 -11.28 -9.52 6.79
N GLU A 160 -12.40 -10.21 6.58
CA GLU A 160 -12.83 -10.65 5.26
C GLU A 160 -13.19 -9.46 4.35
N LEU A 161 -13.11 -9.64 3.04
CA LEU A 161 -13.24 -8.55 2.08
C LEU A 161 -14.57 -7.79 2.21
N ASP A 162 -15.69 -8.50 2.40
CA ASP A 162 -17.01 -7.88 2.50
C ASP A 162 -17.15 -7.04 3.78
N GLU A 163 -16.63 -7.54 4.90
CA GLU A 163 -16.57 -6.81 6.17
C GLU A 163 -15.66 -5.57 6.04
N PHE A 164 -14.55 -5.73 5.33
CA PHE A 164 -13.63 -4.62 5.08
C PHE A 164 -14.27 -3.52 4.21
N MET A 165 -15.01 -3.88 3.17
CA MET A 165 -15.74 -2.90 2.36
C MET A 165 -16.84 -2.20 3.16
N LEU A 166 -17.51 -2.92 4.07
CA LEU A 166 -18.46 -2.32 4.99
C LEU A 166 -17.79 -1.34 5.96
N LEU A 167 -16.62 -1.68 6.50
CA LEU A 167 -15.83 -0.77 7.33
C LEU A 167 -15.48 0.52 6.59
N LEU A 168 -15.05 0.44 5.34
CA LEU A 168 -14.78 1.64 4.52
C LEU A 168 -16.01 2.51 4.37
N SER A 169 -17.17 1.90 4.09
CA SER A 169 -18.45 2.62 3.99
C SER A 169 -18.83 3.29 5.32
N ASN A 170 -18.66 2.60 6.44
CA ASN A 170 -18.93 3.15 7.78
C ASN A 170 -17.99 4.32 8.14
N CYS A 171 -16.78 4.33 7.57
CA CYS A 171 -15.85 5.45 7.69
C CYS A 171 -16.07 6.54 6.62
N ASN A 172 -17.22 6.56 5.95
CA ASN A 172 -17.62 7.51 4.92
C ASN A 172 -16.70 7.54 3.68
N PHE A 173 -16.11 6.39 3.34
CA PHE A 173 -15.37 6.24 2.09
C PHE A 173 -16.22 5.54 1.03
N LYS A 174 -16.17 6.08 -0.19
CA LYS A 174 -16.68 5.45 -1.40
C LYS A 174 -15.54 4.83 -2.18
N ILE A 175 -15.67 3.55 -2.51
CA ILE A 175 -14.71 2.85 -3.37
C ILE A 175 -14.87 3.37 -4.79
N ASP A 176 -13.79 3.90 -5.36
CA ASP A 176 -13.74 4.40 -6.73
C ASP A 176 -13.16 3.34 -7.68
N LYS A 177 -12.09 2.65 -7.25
CA LYS A 177 -11.45 1.59 -8.03
C LYS A 177 -10.85 0.51 -7.14
N MET A 178 -10.86 -0.72 -7.64
CA MET A 178 -10.18 -1.87 -7.05
C MET A 178 -9.40 -2.63 -8.11
N GLU A 179 -8.22 -3.14 -7.75
CA GLU A 179 -7.47 -4.10 -8.59
C GLU A 179 -6.83 -5.20 -7.75
N GLY A 180 -7.11 -6.44 -8.10
CA GLY A 180 -6.43 -7.59 -7.54
C GLY A 180 -5.01 -7.75 -8.09
N MET A 181 -4.08 -8.17 -7.24
CA MET A 181 -2.67 -8.37 -7.63
C MET A 181 -1.96 -9.48 -6.86
N ASN A 182 -0.70 -9.72 -7.21
CA ASN A 182 0.19 -10.68 -6.56
C ASN A 182 -0.20 -12.16 -6.79
N TRP A 183 -0.73 -12.45 -7.97
CA TRP A 183 -1.13 -13.79 -8.39
C TRP A 183 0.04 -14.73 -8.71
N ILE A 184 1.26 -14.20 -8.85
CA ILE A 184 2.46 -14.96 -9.19
C ILE A 184 2.77 -15.99 -8.10
N PRO A 185 2.76 -17.32 -8.39
CA PRO A 185 2.91 -18.37 -7.39
C PRO A 185 4.39 -18.60 -7.01
N LEU A 186 5.18 -17.55 -6.96
CA LEU A 186 6.60 -17.58 -6.61
C LEU A 186 6.85 -16.90 -5.26
N SER A 187 8.01 -17.17 -4.67
CA SER A 187 8.47 -16.45 -3.48
C SER A 187 8.58 -14.94 -3.77
N LEU A 188 8.25 -14.11 -2.79
CA LEU A 188 8.36 -12.65 -2.89
C LEU A 188 9.80 -12.16 -3.16
N ALA A 189 10.80 -12.97 -2.89
CA ALA A 189 12.22 -12.69 -3.17
C ALA A 189 12.74 -13.44 -4.41
N SER A 190 11.87 -13.78 -5.36
CA SER A 190 12.24 -14.59 -6.51
C SER A 190 12.75 -13.76 -7.69
N ASN A 191 13.87 -14.21 -8.27
CA ASN A 191 14.42 -13.74 -9.55
C ASN A 191 14.11 -14.69 -10.73
N SER A 192 13.10 -15.56 -10.59
CA SER A 192 12.73 -16.54 -11.61
C SER A 192 12.42 -15.88 -12.95
N ILE A 193 12.85 -16.53 -14.03
CA ILE A 193 12.49 -16.14 -15.42
C ILE A 193 10.98 -16.30 -15.70
N PHE A 194 10.28 -17.10 -14.88
CA PHE A 194 8.84 -17.32 -15.02
C PHE A 194 7.97 -16.17 -14.51
N VAL A 195 8.54 -15.13 -13.89
CA VAL A 195 7.77 -13.96 -13.42
C VAL A 195 6.97 -13.34 -14.57
N SER A 196 7.63 -13.08 -15.72
CA SER A 196 6.96 -12.51 -16.90
C SER A 196 5.89 -13.43 -17.50
N PHE A 197 6.11 -14.74 -17.44
CA PHE A 197 5.09 -15.70 -17.87
C PHE A 197 3.83 -15.60 -17.01
N PHE A 198 3.96 -15.62 -15.69
CA PHE A 198 2.81 -15.51 -14.79
C PHE A 198 2.14 -14.13 -14.86
N GLU A 199 2.91 -13.05 -15.08
CA GLU A 199 2.36 -11.72 -15.33
C GLU A 199 1.47 -11.70 -16.59
N ASN A 200 1.87 -12.38 -17.66
CA ASN A 200 1.06 -12.53 -18.87
C ASN A 200 -0.19 -13.39 -18.63
N VAL A 201 -0.09 -14.47 -17.84
CA VAL A 201 -1.24 -15.28 -17.42
C VAL A 201 -2.23 -14.42 -16.63
N GLU A 202 -1.75 -13.61 -15.68
CA GLU A 202 -2.59 -12.69 -14.91
C GLU A 202 -3.36 -11.71 -15.80
N LYS A 203 -2.69 -11.15 -16.81
CA LYS A 203 -3.30 -10.24 -17.81
C LYS A 203 -4.31 -10.98 -18.70
N LEU A 204 -3.95 -12.14 -19.22
CA LEU A 204 -4.79 -12.94 -20.14
C LEU A 204 -6.12 -13.35 -19.47
N PHE A 205 -6.07 -13.80 -18.24
CA PHE A 205 -7.26 -14.22 -17.48
C PHE A 205 -7.95 -13.08 -16.73
N ILE A 206 -7.49 -11.85 -16.89
CA ILE A 206 -8.04 -10.64 -16.23
C ILE A 206 -8.17 -10.83 -14.72
N LEU A 207 -7.19 -11.50 -14.10
CA LEU A 207 -7.22 -11.88 -12.69
C LEU A 207 -7.29 -10.68 -11.74
N LYS A 208 -6.96 -9.49 -12.23
CA LYS A 208 -7.11 -8.23 -11.49
C LYS A 208 -8.54 -7.95 -11.02
N ASN A 209 -9.55 -8.55 -11.64
CA ASN A 209 -10.96 -8.41 -11.30
C ASN A 209 -11.49 -9.54 -10.42
N TRP A 210 -10.69 -10.55 -10.12
CA TRP A 210 -11.10 -11.67 -9.28
C TRP A 210 -10.73 -11.43 -7.81
N PHE A 211 -11.42 -10.49 -7.18
CA PHE A 211 -11.08 -9.97 -5.85
C PHE A 211 -11.15 -11.03 -4.75
N SER A 212 -12.17 -11.90 -4.77
CA SER A 212 -12.37 -12.91 -3.71
C SER A 212 -11.16 -13.85 -3.52
N GLN A 213 -10.39 -14.09 -4.58
CA GLN A 213 -9.21 -14.96 -4.55
C GLN A 213 -7.89 -14.22 -4.70
N SER A 214 -7.93 -12.92 -4.98
CA SER A 214 -6.72 -12.11 -5.15
C SER A 214 -5.95 -12.03 -3.84
N PRO A 215 -4.63 -12.34 -3.83
CA PRO A 215 -3.82 -12.27 -2.61
C PRO A 215 -3.74 -10.88 -2.01
N TRP A 216 -3.63 -9.87 -2.85
CA TRP A 216 -3.65 -8.46 -2.47
C TRP A 216 -4.62 -7.71 -3.37
N ILE A 217 -5.23 -6.69 -2.79
CA ILE A 217 -6.14 -5.81 -3.51
C ILE A 217 -5.69 -4.37 -3.29
N LEU A 218 -5.49 -3.65 -4.38
CA LEU A 218 -5.30 -2.21 -4.38
C LEU A 218 -6.66 -1.54 -4.37
N PHE A 219 -6.84 -0.61 -3.47
CA PHE A 219 -8.02 0.24 -3.35
C PHE A 219 -7.67 1.68 -3.67
N SER A 220 -8.54 2.33 -4.43
CA SER A 220 -8.64 3.78 -4.52
C SER A 220 -10.01 4.18 -3.98
N VAL A 221 -10.01 4.97 -2.92
CA VAL A 221 -11.23 5.46 -2.28
C VAL A 221 -11.23 6.98 -2.22
N LYS A 222 -12.40 7.58 -2.13
CA LYS A 222 -12.62 9.00 -1.92
C LYS A 222 -13.65 9.21 -0.83
N LYS A 223 -13.75 10.41 -0.31
CA LYS A 223 -14.85 10.76 0.58
C LYS A 223 -16.19 10.49 -0.09
N ASP A 224 -17.10 9.86 0.63
CA ASP A 224 -18.48 9.80 0.19
C ASP A 224 -19.13 11.15 0.46
N SER A 225 -19.47 11.87 -0.59
CA SER A 225 -20.25 13.10 -0.43
C SER A 225 -21.65 12.68 0.07
N VAL A 226 -21.84 12.78 1.38
CA VAL A 226 -23.17 12.68 1.98
C VAL A 226 -24.01 13.81 1.37
N ASN A 227 -24.96 13.45 0.52
CA ASN A 227 -26.02 14.36 0.05
C ASN A 227 -26.95 14.72 1.20
#